data_7801faab71af964cab6612d29fa20f74
#
_entry.id   7801faab71af964cab6612d29fa20f74
#
_cell.length_a   1.000
_cell.length_b   1.000
_cell.length_c   1.000
_cell.angle_alpha   90.00
_cell.angle_beta   90.00
_cell.angle_gamma   90.00
#
_symmetry.space_group_name_H-M   'P 1'
#
loop_
_entity.id
_entity.type
_entity.pdbx_description
1 polymer ?
#
loop_
_entity_poly.entity_id
_entity_poly.type
_entity_poly.pdbx_seq_one_letter_code
_entity_poly.pdbx_strand_id
1 'polypeptide(L)'
;MIAVQHLSMRLTAGGRSVTILDDITLEIPSKQTVAIMGPSGSGKSTLLGLMAGLDRPTVGSIKLDGIEITSLSESRMAKFRRAKIGYIFQSFHLIPTLTALENVLVPLELAGHSAAREQAIEVLQTVGLANRIDHYPVQLSGGEQQRVAVARAFACRPPILLADEPTGNLDSQTGRHIMDLVLALHRDYGTTLVLVTHDREIASLMHRVIALRDGRIESDDILPRTAVGGRTL
;
A
#
# COMPACT_ATOMS: atom_id res chain seq x y z
N MET A 1 6.85 -11.92 4.81
CA MET A 1 7.93 -11.87 3.80
C MET A 1 7.30 -11.83 2.41
N ILE A 2 7.80 -10.96 1.54
CA ILE A 2 7.40 -10.89 0.11
C ILE A 2 8.57 -11.40 -0.70
N ALA A 3 8.34 -12.37 -1.59
CA ALA A 3 9.35 -12.85 -2.52
C ALA A 3 8.79 -12.80 -3.95
N VAL A 4 9.49 -12.13 -4.84
CA VAL A 4 9.20 -11.99 -6.27
C VAL A 4 10.32 -12.68 -7.03
N GLN A 5 9.98 -13.60 -7.94
CA GLN A 5 10.96 -14.40 -8.67
C GLN A 5 10.70 -14.34 -10.17
N HIS A 6 11.68 -13.82 -10.92
CA HIS A 6 11.69 -13.75 -12.40
C HIS A 6 10.39 -13.18 -12.98
N LEU A 7 9.85 -12.12 -12.32
CA LEU A 7 8.55 -11.56 -12.64
C LEU A 7 8.64 -10.69 -13.89
N SER A 8 7.84 -11.02 -14.90
CA SER A 8 7.70 -10.19 -16.08
C SER A 8 6.22 -9.93 -16.39
N MET A 9 5.93 -8.73 -16.87
CA MET A 9 4.59 -8.33 -17.30
C MET A 9 4.64 -7.72 -18.68
N ARG A 10 3.88 -8.32 -19.61
CA ARG A 10 3.73 -7.85 -20.99
C ARG A 10 2.27 -7.60 -21.28
N LEU A 11 1.98 -6.45 -21.85
CA LEU A 11 0.63 -6.10 -22.31
C LEU A 11 0.61 -6.08 -23.83
N THR A 12 -0.44 -6.67 -24.41
CA THR A 12 -0.64 -6.64 -25.87
C THR A 12 -1.81 -5.71 -26.18
N ALA A 13 -1.55 -4.63 -26.88
CA ALA A 13 -2.56 -3.69 -27.34
C ALA A 13 -2.36 -3.40 -28.83
N GLY A 14 -3.41 -3.54 -29.64
CA GLY A 14 -3.35 -3.23 -31.08
C GLY A 14 -2.30 -4.05 -31.86
N GLY A 15 -2.05 -5.30 -31.47
CA GLY A 15 -1.05 -6.18 -32.10
C GLY A 15 0.41 -5.88 -31.73
N ARG A 16 0.67 -4.91 -30.86
CA ARG A 16 2.00 -4.61 -30.31
C ARG A 16 2.11 -5.11 -28.87
N SER A 17 3.21 -5.79 -28.56
CA SER A 17 3.53 -6.21 -27.19
C SER A 17 4.45 -5.16 -26.57
N VAL A 18 4.05 -4.66 -25.39
CA VAL A 18 4.84 -3.73 -24.58
C VAL A 18 5.22 -4.45 -23.29
N THR A 19 6.51 -4.52 -22.99
CA THR A 19 7.03 -5.05 -21.73
C THR A 19 6.97 -3.95 -20.68
N ILE A 20 6.22 -4.18 -19.62
CA ILE A 20 6.07 -3.24 -18.49
C ILE A 20 7.06 -3.59 -17.37
N LEU A 21 7.25 -4.88 -17.10
CA LEU A 21 8.24 -5.39 -16.16
C LEU A 21 9.03 -6.51 -16.84
N ASP A 22 10.32 -6.54 -16.58
CA ASP A 22 11.25 -7.46 -17.22
C ASP A 22 12.21 -8.06 -16.21
N ASP A 23 11.98 -9.33 -15.85
CA ASP A 23 12.81 -10.16 -14.97
C ASP A 23 13.06 -9.55 -13.57
N ILE A 24 12.01 -9.10 -12.91
CA ILE A 24 12.11 -8.59 -11.55
C ILE A 24 12.28 -9.75 -10.56
N THR A 25 13.36 -9.71 -9.80
CA THR A 25 13.62 -10.62 -8.68
C THR A 25 13.98 -9.79 -7.45
N LEU A 26 13.20 -9.93 -6.36
CA LEU A 26 13.46 -9.25 -5.10
C LEU A 26 12.82 -9.98 -3.92
N GLU A 27 13.41 -9.79 -2.74
CA GLU A 27 12.87 -10.27 -1.48
C GLU A 27 12.73 -9.11 -0.49
N ILE A 28 11.58 -9.04 0.20
CA ILE A 28 11.32 -8.05 1.25
C ILE A 28 11.03 -8.81 2.54
N PRO A 29 11.92 -8.72 3.54
CA PRO A 29 11.69 -9.30 4.86
C PRO A 29 10.43 -8.76 5.53
N SER A 30 9.83 -9.54 6.42
CA SER A 30 8.70 -9.08 7.24
C SER A 30 9.11 -7.87 8.08
N LYS A 31 8.17 -6.95 8.28
CA LYS A 31 8.34 -5.74 9.08
C LYS A 31 9.38 -4.75 8.53
N GLN A 32 9.76 -4.86 7.28
CA GLN A 32 10.60 -3.89 6.60
C GLN A 32 9.74 -2.79 5.96
N THR A 33 10.28 -1.56 5.88
CA THR A 33 9.73 -0.50 5.06
C THR A 33 10.59 -0.34 3.80
N VAL A 34 9.95 -0.37 2.63
CA VAL A 34 10.62 -0.30 1.33
C VAL A 34 9.95 0.77 0.47
N ALA A 35 10.74 1.65 -0.12
CA ALA A 35 10.28 2.54 -1.18
C ALA A 35 10.67 1.97 -2.56
N ILE A 36 9.74 1.98 -3.49
CA ILE A 36 9.99 1.71 -4.91
C ILE A 36 9.93 3.06 -5.63
N MET A 37 11.04 3.47 -6.19
CA MET A 37 11.20 4.74 -6.90
C MET A 37 11.44 4.53 -8.40
N GLY A 38 11.26 5.58 -9.19
CA GLY A 38 11.58 5.58 -10.62
C GLY A 38 10.72 6.58 -11.40
N PRO A 39 11.05 6.86 -12.66
CA PRO A 39 10.29 7.77 -13.51
C PRO A 39 8.87 7.26 -13.76
N SER A 40 7.99 8.15 -14.25
CA SER A 40 6.65 7.73 -14.69
C SER A 40 6.77 6.68 -15.81
N GLY A 41 5.93 5.66 -15.77
CA GLY A 41 5.96 4.56 -16.74
C GLY A 41 7.01 3.48 -16.47
N SER A 42 7.84 3.56 -15.43
CA SER A 42 8.85 2.53 -15.13
C SER A 42 8.30 1.20 -14.59
N GLY A 43 6.97 1.07 -14.40
CA GLY A 43 6.33 -0.18 -13.94
C GLY A 43 6.05 -0.26 -12.45
N LYS A 44 6.29 0.79 -11.64
CA LYS A 44 6.13 0.79 -10.17
C LYS A 44 4.74 0.36 -9.70
N SER A 45 3.70 1.06 -10.16
CA SER A 45 2.30 0.75 -9.78
C SER A 45 1.87 -0.63 -10.30
N THR A 46 2.40 -1.05 -11.46
CA THR A 46 2.19 -2.41 -11.98
C THR A 46 2.79 -3.45 -11.06
N LEU A 47 4.05 -3.26 -10.62
CA LEU A 47 4.71 -4.17 -9.68
C LEU A 47 3.94 -4.25 -8.36
N LEU A 48 3.50 -3.09 -7.83
CA LEU A 48 2.71 -3.03 -6.61
C LEU A 48 1.35 -3.74 -6.76
N GLY A 49 0.67 -3.54 -7.90
CA GLY A 49 -0.60 -4.20 -8.22
C GLY A 49 -0.46 -5.73 -8.35
N LEU A 50 0.64 -6.21 -8.94
CA LEU A 50 0.96 -7.64 -9.01
C LEU A 50 1.23 -8.21 -7.61
N MET A 51 1.95 -7.49 -6.73
CA MET A 51 2.13 -7.89 -5.33
C MET A 51 0.80 -7.92 -4.57
N ALA A 52 -0.15 -7.05 -4.92
CA ALA A 52 -1.49 -7.08 -4.35
C ALA A 52 -2.38 -8.20 -4.92
N GLY A 53 -1.93 -8.88 -5.97
CA GLY A 53 -2.75 -9.83 -6.72
C GLY A 53 -3.96 -9.18 -7.39
N LEU A 54 -3.87 -7.90 -7.72
CA LEU A 54 -4.89 -7.18 -8.51
C LEU A 54 -4.80 -7.53 -9.98
N ASP A 55 -3.62 -7.98 -10.41
CA ASP A 55 -3.35 -8.43 -11.77
C ASP A 55 -2.48 -9.71 -11.74
N ARG A 56 -2.24 -10.32 -12.88
CA ARG A 56 -1.42 -11.52 -13.02
C ARG A 56 -0.21 -11.24 -13.90
N PRO A 57 0.99 -11.67 -13.48
CA PRO A 57 2.17 -11.55 -14.31
C PRO A 57 2.08 -12.45 -15.54
N THR A 58 2.82 -12.10 -16.59
CA THR A 58 2.97 -12.96 -17.77
C THR A 58 3.88 -14.15 -17.49
N VAL A 59 4.94 -13.93 -16.68
CA VAL A 59 5.92 -14.94 -16.26
C VAL A 59 6.36 -14.65 -14.83
N GLY A 60 6.85 -15.66 -14.13
CA GLY A 60 7.38 -15.56 -12.77
C GLY A 60 6.35 -15.83 -11.68
N SER A 61 6.77 -15.67 -10.44
CA SER A 61 5.93 -15.95 -9.29
C SER A 61 6.10 -14.91 -8.18
N ILE A 62 5.04 -14.77 -7.36
CA ILE A 62 5.02 -13.95 -6.16
C ILE A 62 4.57 -14.82 -5.00
N LYS A 63 5.36 -14.82 -3.92
CA LYS A 63 5.01 -15.45 -2.65
C LYS A 63 4.87 -14.40 -1.56
N LEU A 64 3.75 -14.43 -0.84
CA LEU A 64 3.48 -13.59 0.32
C LEU A 64 3.27 -14.48 1.53
N ASP A 65 4.04 -14.29 2.60
CA ASP A 65 4.03 -15.16 3.79
C ASP A 65 4.16 -16.66 3.44
N GLY A 66 4.99 -17.02 2.46
CA GLY A 66 5.19 -18.38 1.99
C GLY A 66 4.11 -18.92 1.07
N ILE A 67 3.01 -18.20 0.84
CA ILE A 67 1.92 -18.60 -0.06
C ILE A 67 2.18 -18.02 -1.44
N GLU A 68 2.23 -18.87 -2.47
CA GLU A 68 2.33 -18.44 -3.85
C GLU A 68 0.99 -17.89 -4.34
N ILE A 69 0.91 -16.58 -4.52
CA ILE A 69 -0.34 -15.91 -4.89
C ILE A 69 -0.64 -15.96 -6.39
N THR A 70 0.37 -16.10 -7.23
CA THR A 70 0.24 -16.14 -8.70
C THR A 70 -0.54 -17.34 -9.20
N SER A 71 -0.53 -18.45 -8.46
CA SER A 71 -1.27 -19.68 -8.77
C SER A 71 -2.66 -19.76 -8.16
N LEU A 72 -3.05 -18.79 -7.32
CA LEU A 72 -4.35 -18.81 -6.66
C LEU A 72 -5.49 -18.53 -7.65
N SER A 73 -6.61 -19.22 -7.46
CA SER A 73 -7.88 -18.84 -8.13
C SER A 73 -8.35 -17.48 -7.62
N GLU A 74 -9.15 -16.76 -8.42
CA GLU A 74 -9.64 -15.42 -8.03
C GLU A 74 -10.35 -15.43 -6.68
N SER A 75 -11.19 -16.43 -6.41
CA SER A 75 -11.88 -16.57 -5.13
C SER A 75 -10.89 -16.74 -3.95
N ARG A 76 -9.82 -17.52 -4.11
CA ARG A 76 -8.79 -17.69 -3.09
C ARG A 76 -7.96 -16.41 -2.93
N MET A 77 -7.66 -15.74 -4.05
CA MET A 77 -6.93 -14.49 -4.03
C MET A 77 -7.71 -13.37 -3.32
N ALA A 78 -9.03 -13.27 -3.57
CA ALA A 78 -9.89 -12.31 -2.87
C ALA A 78 -9.92 -12.54 -1.35
N LYS A 79 -9.97 -13.79 -0.91
CA LYS A 79 -9.86 -14.16 0.52
C LYS A 79 -8.50 -13.80 1.10
N PHE A 80 -7.43 -14.05 0.33
CA PHE A 80 -6.06 -13.74 0.73
C PHE A 80 -5.86 -12.22 0.85
N ARG A 81 -6.26 -11.42 -0.17
CA ARG A 81 -6.19 -9.95 -0.14
C ARG A 81 -6.86 -9.41 1.13
N ARG A 82 -8.11 -9.81 1.37
CA ARG A 82 -8.87 -9.37 2.52
C ARG A 82 -8.18 -9.64 3.86
N ALA A 83 -7.51 -10.80 4.00
CA ALA A 83 -6.89 -11.22 5.25
C ALA A 83 -5.47 -10.70 5.44
N LYS A 84 -4.74 -10.40 4.35
CA LYS A 84 -3.29 -10.19 4.39
C LYS A 84 -2.79 -8.87 3.84
N ILE A 85 -3.59 -8.16 3.05
CA ILE A 85 -3.13 -6.98 2.32
C ILE A 85 -4.01 -5.78 2.63
N GLY A 86 -3.40 -4.70 3.11
CA GLY A 86 -3.97 -3.36 3.05
C GLY A 86 -3.42 -2.64 1.82
N TYR A 87 -4.28 -1.89 1.13
CA TYR A 87 -3.86 -1.12 -0.04
C TYR A 87 -4.30 0.33 0.08
N ILE A 88 -3.35 1.25 -0.06
CA ILE A 88 -3.59 2.70 -0.10
C ILE A 88 -3.36 3.15 -1.53
N PHE A 89 -4.38 3.74 -2.15
CA PHE A 89 -4.35 4.25 -3.52
C PHE A 89 -4.02 5.73 -3.55
N GLN A 90 -3.43 6.20 -4.64
CA GLN A 90 -3.15 7.62 -4.89
C GLN A 90 -4.44 8.48 -4.90
N SER A 91 -5.52 7.98 -5.48
CA SER A 91 -6.80 8.69 -5.65
C SER A 91 -7.83 8.33 -4.59
N PHE A 92 -7.42 7.98 -3.37
CA PHE A 92 -8.24 7.61 -2.21
C PHE A 92 -9.17 6.41 -2.44
N HIS A 93 -9.86 6.33 -3.57
CA HIS A 93 -10.83 5.30 -3.94
C HIS A 93 -11.88 5.04 -2.85
N LEU A 94 -12.35 6.11 -2.19
CA LEU A 94 -13.48 6.01 -1.28
C LEU A 94 -14.77 5.76 -2.06
N ILE A 95 -15.67 5.01 -1.46
CA ILE A 95 -17.01 4.79 -2.01
C ILE A 95 -17.81 6.07 -1.71
N PRO A 96 -18.22 6.84 -2.73
CA PRO A 96 -18.74 8.20 -2.52
C PRO A 96 -20.11 8.26 -1.83
N THR A 97 -20.86 7.15 -1.88
CA THR A 97 -22.17 6.99 -1.25
C THR A 97 -22.12 6.49 0.17
N LEU A 98 -20.92 6.20 0.68
CA LEU A 98 -20.67 5.74 2.05
C LEU A 98 -20.00 6.83 2.86
N THR A 99 -20.33 6.94 4.13
CA THR A 99 -19.65 7.81 5.11
C THR A 99 -18.21 7.35 5.35
N ALA A 100 -17.42 8.15 6.07
CA ALA A 100 -16.08 7.76 6.49
C ALA A 100 -16.10 6.46 7.30
N LEU A 101 -17.04 6.34 8.24
CA LEU A 101 -17.22 5.13 9.05
C LEU A 101 -17.56 3.91 8.16
N GLU A 102 -18.52 4.05 7.27
CA GLU A 102 -18.95 2.95 6.39
C GLU A 102 -17.83 2.52 5.44
N ASN A 103 -17.03 3.45 4.91
CA ASN A 103 -15.86 3.12 4.08
C ASN A 103 -14.85 2.24 4.85
N VAL A 104 -14.63 2.50 6.13
CA VAL A 104 -13.71 1.71 6.99
C VAL A 104 -14.37 0.43 7.47
N LEU A 105 -15.69 0.41 7.61
CA LEU A 105 -16.47 -0.74 8.05
C LEU A 105 -16.51 -1.87 7.01
N VAL A 106 -16.61 -1.53 5.71
CA VAL A 106 -16.71 -2.51 4.61
C VAL A 106 -15.69 -3.65 4.71
N PRO A 107 -14.36 -3.43 4.81
CA PRO A 107 -13.41 -4.55 4.88
C PRO A 107 -13.58 -5.40 6.15
N LEU A 108 -14.00 -4.82 7.26
CA LEU A 108 -14.22 -5.52 8.53
C LEU A 108 -15.45 -6.44 8.46
N GLU A 109 -16.55 -5.96 7.89
CA GLU A 109 -17.76 -6.76 7.67
C GLU A 109 -17.50 -7.91 6.70
N LEU A 110 -16.82 -7.63 5.58
CA LEU A 110 -16.41 -8.66 4.63
C LEU A 110 -15.49 -9.71 5.26
N ALA A 111 -14.69 -9.33 6.27
CA ALA A 111 -13.85 -10.24 7.02
C ALA A 111 -14.60 -11.01 8.12
N GLY A 112 -15.85 -10.64 8.41
CA GLY A 112 -16.68 -11.29 9.44
C GLY A 112 -16.29 -10.92 10.86
N HIS A 113 -15.71 -9.71 11.08
CA HIS A 113 -15.37 -9.25 12.42
C HIS A 113 -16.65 -8.99 13.24
N SER A 114 -16.75 -9.60 14.43
CA SER A 114 -17.92 -9.46 15.30
C SER A 114 -18.09 -8.06 15.89
N ALA A 115 -16.98 -7.33 16.11
CA ALA A 115 -16.93 -5.96 16.60
C ALA A 115 -16.50 -4.98 15.51
N ALA A 116 -17.02 -5.16 14.27
CA ALA A 116 -16.58 -4.39 13.09
C ALA A 116 -16.77 -2.88 13.27
N ARG A 117 -17.92 -2.46 13.84
CA ARG A 117 -18.25 -1.04 14.00
C ARG A 117 -17.34 -0.37 15.05
N GLU A 118 -17.13 -1.00 16.19
CA GLU A 118 -16.26 -0.51 17.25
C GLU A 118 -14.82 -0.38 16.76
N GLN A 119 -14.33 -1.38 16.03
CA GLN A 119 -12.98 -1.37 15.44
C GLN A 119 -12.85 -0.29 14.36
N ALA A 120 -13.86 -0.07 13.52
CA ALA A 120 -13.84 1.01 12.54
C ALA A 120 -13.77 2.39 13.21
N ILE A 121 -14.51 2.61 14.29
CA ILE A 121 -14.48 3.84 15.07
C ILE A 121 -13.09 4.04 15.72
N GLU A 122 -12.51 3.00 16.32
CA GLU A 122 -11.17 3.03 16.93
C GLU A 122 -10.10 3.44 15.90
N VAL A 123 -10.13 2.83 14.73
CA VAL A 123 -9.16 3.16 13.67
C VAL A 123 -9.35 4.59 13.15
N LEU A 124 -10.60 5.06 12.99
CA LEU A 124 -10.86 6.44 12.59
C LEU A 124 -10.41 7.45 13.67
N GLN A 125 -10.54 7.12 14.95
CA GLN A 125 -10.00 7.93 16.03
C GLN A 125 -8.46 7.99 15.97
N THR A 126 -7.81 6.85 15.72
CA THR A 126 -6.35 6.76 15.60
C THR A 126 -5.82 7.64 14.46
N VAL A 127 -6.55 7.76 13.36
CA VAL A 127 -6.18 8.65 12.24
C VAL A 127 -6.68 10.10 12.42
N GLY A 128 -7.22 10.46 13.60
CA GLY A 128 -7.66 11.82 13.94
C GLY A 128 -8.96 12.26 13.25
N LEU A 129 -9.88 11.32 13.00
CA LEU A 129 -11.17 11.57 12.34
C LEU A 129 -12.38 11.27 13.23
N ALA A 130 -12.22 11.29 14.56
CA ALA A 130 -13.32 11.03 15.52
C ALA A 130 -14.57 11.90 15.25
N ASN A 131 -14.40 13.16 14.86
CA ASN A 131 -15.48 14.12 14.59
C ASN A 131 -15.92 14.15 13.12
N ARG A 132 -15.50 13.18 12.29
CA ARG A 132 -15.76 13.11 10.85
C ARG A 132 -16.38 11.77 10.42
N ILE A 133 -16.71 10.91 11.36
CA ILE A 133 -17.15 9.53 11.09
C ILE A 133 -18.41 9.46 10.20
N ASP A 134 -19.32 10.40 10.35
CA ASP A 134 -20.58 10.47 9.60
C ASP A 134 -20.52 11.33 8.33
N HIS A 135 -19.33 11.85 7.98
CA HIS A 135 -19.15 12.68 6.78
C HIS A 135 -18.97 11.80 5.54
N TYR A 136 -19.59 12.21 4.44
CA TYR A 136 -19.37 11.63 3.12
C TYR A 136 -18.06 12.16 2.51
N PRO A 137 -17.42 11.41 1.57
CA PRO A 137 -16.17 11.86 0.94
C PRO A 137 -16.22 13.30 0.39
N VAL A 138 -17.33 13.72 -0.19
CA VAL A 138 -17.52 15.08 -0.75
C VAL A 138 -17.45 16.18 0.33
N GLN A 139 -17.65 15.84 1.59
CA GLN A 139 -17.62 16.76 2.74
C GLN A 139 -16.24 16.80 3.41
N LEU A 140 -15.30 15.98 2.96
CA LEU A 140 -13.97 15.83 3.52
C LEU A 140 -12.93 16.54 2.64
N SER A 141 -11.95 17.18 3.26
CA SER A 141 -10.74 17.65 2.56
C SER A 141 -9.95 16.49 1.99
N GLY A 142 -9.05 16.74 1.02
CA GLY A 142 -8.20 15.69 0.44
C GLY A 142 -7.38 14.94 1.49
N GLY A 143 -6.81 15.64 2.47
CA GLY A 143 -6.09 15.03 3.58
C GLY A 143 -6.99 14.19 4.50
N GLU A 144 -8.24 14.62 4.74
CA GLU A 144 -9.21 13.80 5.51
C GLU A 144 -9.61 12.55 4.72
N GLN A 145 -9.87 12.68 3.41
CA GLN A 145 -10.15 11.53 2.54
C GLN A 145 -9.01 10.51 2.55
N GLN A 146 -7.75 11.00 2.49
CA GLN A 146 -6.58 10.11 2.55
C GLN A 146 -6.48 9.43 3.91
N ARG A 147 -6.75 10.13 5.02
CA ARG A 147 -6.80 9.49 6.34
C ARG A 147 -7.89 8.41 6.44
N VAL A 148 -9.06 8.60 5.81
CA VAL A 148 -10.08 7.54 5.70
C VAL A 148 -9.55 6.37 4.88
N ALA A 149 -8.85 6.61 3.75
CA ALA A 149 -8.26 5.56 2.92
C ALA A 149 -7.19 4.77 3.69
N VAL A 150 -6.34 5.46 4.48
CA VAL A 150 -5.36 4.83 5.39
C VAL A 150 -6.09 4.00 6.44
N ALA A 151 -7.11 4.54 7.12
CA ALA A 151 -7.90 3.83 8.11
C ALA A 151 -8.53 2.55 7.52
N ARG A 152 -9.13 2.64 6.34
CA ARG A 152 -9.70 1.50 5.61
C ARG A 152 -8.65 0.42 5.31
N ALA A 153 -7.47 0.82 4.86
CA ALA A 153 -6.38 -0.12 4.55
C ALA A 153 -5.86 -0.84 5.81
N PHE A 154 -5.88 -0.18 6.96
CA PHE A 154 -5.46 -0.73 8.24
C PHE A 154 -6.58 -1.41 9.05
N ALA A 155 -7.83 -1.27 8.65
CA ALA A 155 -8.99 -1.73 9.43
C ALA A 155 -8.86 -3.19 9.90
N CYS A 156 -8.39 -4.08 9.03
CA CYS A 156 -8.16 -5.50 9.36
C CYS A 156 -6.76 -5.80 9.92
N ARG A 157 -5.96 -4.79 10.27
CA ARG A 157 -4.57 -4.93 10.77
C ARG A 157 -3.72 -5.87 9.89
N PRO A 158 -3.60 -5.61 8.59
CA PRO A 158 -2.95 -6.52 7.65
C PRO A 158 -1.44 -6.61 7.92
N PRO A 159 -0.81 -7.79 7.75
CA PRO A 159 0.64 -7.94 7.86
C PRO A 159 1.42 -7.25 6.72
N ILE A 160 0.77 -6.95 5.60
CA ILE A 160 1.37 -6.30 4.44
C ILE A 160 0.54 -5.07 4.07
N LEU A 161 1.19 -3.91 3.99
CA LEU A 161 0.62 -2.67 3.50
C LEU A 161 1.32 -2.26 2.21
N LEU A 162 0.55 -2.08 1.16
CA LEU A 162 1.00 -1.58 -0.12
C LEU A 162 0.43 -0.17 -0.32
N ALA A 163 1.26 0.79 -0.69
CA ALA A 163 0.85 2.17 -0.87
C ALA A 163 1.36 2.73 -2.20
N ASP A 164 0.44 3.12 -3.07
CA ASP A 164 0.74 3.67 -4.39
C ASP A 164 0.59 5.19 -4.34
N GLU A 165 1.70 5.91 -4.29
CA GLU A 165 1.77 7.37 -4.20
C GLU A 165 0.79 7.99 -3.19
N PRO A 166 0.78 7.57 -1.92
CA PRO A 166 -0.28 7.92 -0.96
C PRO A 166 -0.36 9.42 -0.64
N THR A 167 0.58 10.22 -1.10
CA THR A 167 0.66 11.67 -0.90
C THR A 167 0.59 12.47 -2.20
N GLY A 168 0.50 11.80 -3.35
CA GLY A 168 0.63 12.43 -4.67
C GLY A 168 -0.44 13.48 -5.00
N ASN A 169 -1.58 13.46 -4.32
CA ASN A 169 -2.68 14.43 -4.50
C ASN A 169 -2.80 15.44 -3.35
N LEU A 170 -1.76 15.55 -2.49
CA LEU A 170 -1.78 16.38 -1.29
C LEU A 170 -0.67 17.44 -1.35
N ASP A 171 -0.88 18.54 -0.63
CA ASP A 171 0.22 19.48 -0.37
C ASP A 171 1.31 18.83 0.50
N SER A 172 2.51 19.38 0.45
CA SER A 172 3.68 18.79 1.12
C SER A 172 3.51 18.63 2.64
N GLN A 173 2.82 19.55 3.31
CA GLN A 173 2.61 19.48 4.75
C GLN A 173 1.63 18.38 5.11
N THR A 174 0.50 18.32 4.41
CA THR A 174 -0.51 17.26 4.58
C THR A 174 0.09 15.90 4.23
N GLY A 175 0.87 15.83 3.14
CA GLY A 175 1.57 14.61 2.73
C GLY A 175 2.52 14.05 3.81
N ARG A 176 3.31 14.93 4.46
CA ARG A 176 4.18 14.52 5.59
C ARG A 176 3.37 13.94 6.75
N HIS A 177 2.27 14.60 7.15
CA HIS A 177 1.41 14.09 8.22
C HIS A 177 0.80 12.70 7.89
N ILE A 178 0.43 12.47 6.62
CA ILE A 178 -0.04 11.15 6.18
C ILE A 178 1.10 10.11 6.29
N MET A 179 2.32 10.45 5.88
CA MET A 179 3.45 9.51 5.99
C MET A 179 3.82 9.23 7.45
N ASP A 180 3.82 10.24 8.31
CA ASP A 180 4.06 10.06 9.75
C ASP A 180 3.03 9.10 10.35
N LEU A 181 1.75 9.24 9.97
CA LEU A 181 0.67 8.36 10.39
C LEU A 181 0.89 6.92 9.91
N VAL A 182 1.19 6.72 8.61
CA VAL A 182 1.44 5.40 8.03
C VAL A 182 2.64 4.72 8.71
N LEU A 183 3.72 5.47 8.99
CA LEU A 183 4.90 4.96 9.68
C LEU A 183 4.64 4.67 11.15
N ALA A 184 3.79 5.44 11.83
CA ALA A 184 3.36 5.14 13.19
C ALA A 184 2.59 3.81 13.23
N LEU A 185 1.59 3.65 12.35
CA LEU A 185 0.82 2.41 12.23
C LEU A 185 1.70 1.21 11.86
N HIS A 186 2.69 1.40 10.95
CA HIS A 186 3.69 0.36 10.65
C HIS A 186 4.44 -0.08 11.91
N ARG A 187 4.93 0.86 12.74
CA ARG A 187 5.66 0.56 13.99
C ARG A 187 4.78 -0.15 15.01
N ASP A 188 3.56 0.34 15.20
CA ASP A 188 2.64 -0.15 16.24
C ASP A 188 2.13 -1.56 15.95
N TYR A 189 1.89 -1.86 14.67
CA TYR A 189 1.34 -3.16 14.25
C TYR A 189 2.37 -4.10 13.61
N GLY A 190 3.60 -3.64 13.37
CA GLY A 190 4.67 -4.44 12.77
C GLY A 190 4.35 -4.90 11.34
N THR A 191 3.65 -4.09 10.55
CA THR A 191 3.32 -4.41 9.16
C THR A 191 4.55 -4.31 8.26
N THR A 192 4.59 -5.06 7.17
CA THR A 192 5.56 -4.84 6.09
C THR A 192 5.01 -3.76 5.17
N LEU A 193 5.74 -2.66 4.98
CA LEU A 193 5.30 -1.53 4.14
C LEU A 193 6.06 -1.50 2.83
N VAL A 194 5.35 -1.54 1.71
CA VAL A 194 5.91 -1.26 0.37
C VAL A 194 5.23 -0.03 -0.19
N LEU A 195 6.02 1.00 -0.42
CA LEU A 195 5.57 2.31 -0.86
C LEU A 195 6.10 2.62 -2.25
N VAL A 196 5.24 2.97 -3.19
CA VAL A 196 5.62 3.60 -4.46
C VAL A 196 5.59 5.10 -4.28
N THR A 197 6.66 5.78 -4.64
CA THR A 197 6.74 7.25 -4.61
C THR A 197 7.77 7.76 -5.61
N HIS A 198 7.59 8.98 -6.10
CA HIS A 198 8.60 9.73 -6.82
C HIS A 198 9.29 10.80 -5.93
N ASP A 199 8.80 10.97 -4.69
CA ASP A 199 9.34 11.92 -3.72
C ASP A 199 10.52 11.29 -2.96
N ARG A 200 11.72 11.91 -3.12
CA ARG A 200 12.96 11.47 -2.47
C ARG A 200 12.95 11.67 -0.96
N GLU A 201 12.28 12.72 -0.45
CA GLU A 201 12.17 12.95 0.99
C GLU A 201 11.38 11.82 1.63
N ILE A 202 10.25 11.44 1.05
CA ILE A 202 9.43 10.32 1.52
C ILE A 202 10.19 9.00 1.41
N ALA A 203 10.88 8.75 0.30
CA ALA A 203 11.67 7.53 0.13
C ALA A 203 12.78 7.41 1.17
N SER A 204 13.40 8.52 1.57
CA SER A 204 14.46 8.54 2.58
C SER A 204 14.00 8.16 3.99
N LEU A 205 12.68 8.16 4.24
CA LEU A 205 12.10 7.69 5.50
C LEU A 205 12.03 6.15 5.58
N MET A 206 12.21 5.46 4.46
CA MET A 206 12.14 4.00 4.39
C MET A 206 13.48 3.36 4.73
N HIS A 207 13.45 2.09 5.11
CA HIS A 207 14.64 1.29 5.42
C HIS A 207 15.43 0.92 4.18
N ARG A 208 14.75 0.79 3.05
CA ARG A 208 15.31 0.33 1.78
C ARG A 208 14.66 1.07 0.63
N VAL A 209 15.45 1.42 -0.35
CA VAL A 209 15.00 2.08 -1.57
C VAL A 209 15.39 1.24 -2.77
N ILE A 210 14.41 0.88 -3.59
CA ILE A 210 14.58 0.14 -4.82
C ILE A 210 14.27 1.11 -5.97
N ALA A 211 15.25 1.35 -6.83
CA ALA A 211 15.03 2.15 -8.04
C ALA A 211 14.61 1.25 -9.20
N LEU A 212 13.49 1.60 -9.83
CA LEU A 212 12.96 0.91 -11.00
C LEU A 212 13.10 1.81 -12.23
N ARG A 213 13.70 1.29 -13.31
CA ARG A 213 13.82 1.96 -14.61
C ARG A 213 13.52 0.97 -15.73
N ASP A 214 12.68 1.39 -16.68
CA ASP A 214 12.33 0.60 -17.88
C ASP A 214 11.92 -0.85 -17.56
N GLY A 215 11.15 -1.02 -16.47
CA GLY A 215 10.66 -2.31 -16.03
C GLY A 215 11.68 -3.19 -15.32
N ARG A 216 12.89 -2.70 -15.01
CA ARG A 216 13.97 -3.44 -14.33
C ARG A 216 14.40 -2.76 -13.04
N ILE A 217 14.97 -3.52 -12.12
CA ILE A 217 15.62 -2.96 -10.93
C ILE A 217 16.97 -2.39 -11.36
N GLU A 218 17.15 -1.07 -11.16
CA GLU A 218 18.39 -0.34 -11.44
C GLU A 218 19.32 -0.32 -10.22
N SER A 219 18.74 -0.11 -9.02
CA SER A 219 19.47 -0.21 -7.75
C SER A 219 18.57 -0.71 -6.64
N ASP A 220 19.20 -1.18 -5.55
CA ASP A 220 18.56 -1.75 -4.39
C ASP A 220 19.40 -1.43 -3.16
N ASP A 221 19.07 -0.33 -2.48
CA ASP A 221 19.91 0.29 -1.46
C ASP A 221 19.26 0.19 -0.07
N ILE A 222 19.98 -0.36 0.89
CA ILE A 222 19.59 -0.33 2.31
C ILE A 222 20.10 0.98 2.91
N LEU A 223 19.17 1.80 3.38
CA LEU A 223 19.51 3.07 4.01
C LEU A 223 19.91 2.86 5.48
N PRO A 224 20.96 3.57 5.97
CA PRO A 224 21.27 3.56 7.38
C PRO A 224 20.07 4.08 8.18
N ARG A 225 19.72 3.41 9.29
CA ARG A 225 18.66 3.89 10.18
C ARG A 225 19.04 5.27 10.70
N THR A 226 18.50 6.31 10.14
CA THR A 226 18.44 7.60 10.82
C THR A 226 17.57 7.38 12.06
N ALA A 227 18.16 7.48 13.25
CA ALA A 227 17.42 7.52 14.49
C ALA A 227 16.48 8.74 14.39
N VAL A 228 15.21 8.48 14.04
CA VAL A 228 14.16 9.50 14.06
C VAL A 228 14.05 9.91 15.52
N GLY A 229 14.45 11.15 15.79
CA GLY A 229 14.71 11.71 17.10
C GLY A 229 13.60 11.39 18.10
N GLY A 230 14.01 10.73 19.18
CA GLY A 230 13.28 10.73 20.42
C GLY A 230 13.17 12.16 20.92
N ARG A 231 12.06 12.83 20.71
CA ARG A 231 11.65 13.91 21.58
C ARG A 231 11.22 13.25 22.87
N THR A 232 12.11 13.26 23.85
CA THR A 232 11.78 13.10 25.26
C THR A 232 10.74 14.17 25.62
N LEU A 233 9.64 13.73 26.20
CA LEU A 233 8.66 14.58 26.89
C LEU A 233 9.29 15.23 28.10
#